data_d604ccb4711ca2b43b2a1dca55db11ee
#
_entry.id   d604ccb4711ca2b43b2a1dca55db11ee
#
_cell.length_a   1.000
_cell.length_b   1.000
_cell.length_c   1.000
_cell.angle_alpha   90.00
_cell.angle_beta   90.00
_cell.angle_gamma   90.00
#
_symmetry.space_group_name_H-M   'P 1'
#
loop_
_entity.id
_entity.type
_entity.pdbx_description
1 polymer ?
#
loop_
_entity_poly.entity_id
_entity_poly.type
_entity_poly.pdbx_seq_one_letter_code
_entity_poly.pdbx_strand_id
1 'polypeptide(L)'
;MTSETTRPRTLAEKVWDEHVVVRGEGEGASRTPDLLYIDLHLVHEVTSPQAFEGLRLAGRPVRRPDLTIATEDHNVPTLDIDKPIADPVSRTQVDTLRRNCAEFGIRLHPMGDIEQGIVHVVGPQLGLTQPGLTVVCGDSHTSTHGAFGALAFGIGTSEVEHVLATQTLPLKPFKTMAINVTGELREGVTAKDIILAVIAKIGTGGGQGY
;
A
#
# COMPACT_ATOMS: atom_id res chain seq x y z
N MET A 1 -21.13 14.17 -35.63
CA MET A 1 -20.69 13.53 -34.40
C MET A 1 -19.57 12.58 -34.76
N THR A 2 -18.32 13.02 -34.66
CA THR A 2 -17.14 12.20 -34.89
C THR A 2 -16.97 11.34 -33.64
N SER A 3 -17.12 10.00 -33.79
CA SER A 3 -16.78 9.06 -32.72
C SER A 3 -15.28 9.19 -32.46
N GLU A 4 -14.89 9.84 -31.37
CA GLU A 4 -13.55 9.67 -30.83
C GLU A 4 -13.36 8.18 -30.58
N THR A 5 -12.55 7.53 -31.40
CA THR A 5 -12.06 6.19 -31.16
C THR A 5 -11.15 6.27 -29.94
N THR A 6 -11.71 6.07 -28.76
CA THR A 6 -10.93 6.01 -27.53
C THR A 6 -9.95 4.84 -27.64
N ARG A 7 -8.64 5.14 -27.54
CA ARG A 7 -7.60 4.12 -27.53
C ARG A 7 -7.89 3.08 -26.44
N PRO A 8 -7.52 1.80 -26.63
CA PRO A 8 -7.58 0.83 -25.56
C PRO A 8 -6.78 1.31 -24.33
N ARG A 9 -7.33 1.09 -23.14
CA ARG A 9 -6.75 1.53 -21.87
C ARG A 9 -6.45 0.31 -21.00
N THR A 10 -5.33 0.36 -20.26
CA THR A 10 -4.99 -0.64 -19.25
C THR A 10 -5.93 -0.55 -18.05
N LEU A 11 -5.99 -1.60 -17.24
CA LEU A 11 -6.74 -1.56 -15.97
C LEU A 11 -6.21 -0.44 -15.06
N ALA A 12 -4.87 -0.30 -14.97
CA ALA A 12 -4.24 0.74 -14.16
C ALA A 12 -4.67 2.16 -14.59
N GLU A 13 -4.73 2.44 -15.91
CA GLU A 13 -5.22 3.74 -16.41
C GLU A 13 -6.69 3.98 -16.10
N LYS A 14 -7.51 2.92 -16.10
CA LYS A 14 -8.94 3.04 -15.75
C LYS A 14 -9.12 3.35 -14.27
N VAL A 15 -8.46 2.56 -13.40
CA VAL A 15 -8.51 2.77 -11.95
C VAL A 15 -7.97 4.15 -11.59
N TRP A 16 -6.84 4.57 -12.19
CA TRP A 16 -6.30 5.92 -11.98
C TRP A 16 -7.34 6.99 -12.25
N ASP A 17 -7.94 6.97 -13.43
CA ASP A 17 -8.88 8.02 -13.85
C ASP A 17 -10.17 8.06 -13.00
N GLU A 18 -10.60 6.92 -12.49
CA GLU A 18 -11.77 6.84 -11.60
C GLU A 18 -11.49 7.37 -10.20
N HIS A 19 -10.21 7.44 -9.79
CA HIS A 19 -9.81 7.89 -8.45
C HIS A 19 -9.23 9.30 -8.41
N VAL A 20 -9.08 9.98 -9.55
CA VAL A 20 -8.57 11.36 -9.58
C VAL A 20 -9.59 12.33 -8.98
N VAL A 21 -9.25 12.92 -7.85
CA VAL A 21 -10.02 13.99 -7.19
C VAL A 21 -9.68 15.35 -7.79
N VAL A 22 -8.38 15.58 -8.06
CA VAL A 22 -7.86 16.80 -8.70
C VAL A 22 -6.84 16.41 -9.75
N ARG A 23 -7.02 16.89 -10.98
CA ARG A 23 -6.03 16.71 -12.05
C ARG A 23 -4.86 17.67 -11.87
N GLY A 24 -3.66 17.16 -12.03
CA GLY A 24 -2.47 17.98 -12.11
C GLY A 24 -2.43 18.80 -13.40
N GLU A 25 -1.79 19.95 -13.33
CA GLU A 25 -1.64 20.89 -14.43
C GLU A 25 -0.25 20.77 -15.09
N GLY A 26 -0.14 21.17 -16.35
CA GLY A 26 1.09 21.15 -17.13
C GLY A 26 1.34 19.84 -17.87
N GLU A 27 2.49 19.73 -18.53
CA GLU A 27 2.88 18.59 -19.36
C GLU A 27 4.31 18.13 -19.06
N GLY A 28 4.60 16.85 -19.35
CA GLY A 28 5.93 16.27 -19.20
C GLY A 28 6.50 16.39 -17.79
N ALA A 29 7.74 16.83 -17.67
CA ALA A 29 8.44 16.95 -16.38
C ALA A 29 7.86 18.04 -15.47
N SER A 30 7.25 19.08 -16.06
CA SER A 30 6.64 20.21 -15.32
C SER A 30 5.22 19.92 -14.85
N ARG A 31 4.63 18.78 -15.23
CA ARG A 31 3.29 18.39 -14.76
C ARG A 31 3.28 18.23 -13.24
N THR A 32 2.32 18.90 -12.60
CA THR A 32 2.03 18.70 -11.17
C THR A 32 1.37 17.32 -10.95
N PRO A 33 1.47 16.73 -9.75
CA PRO A 33 0.81 15.48 -9.43
C PRO A 33 -0.72 15.57 -9.55
N ASP A 34 -1.35 14.47 -9.96
CA ASP A 34 -2.78 14.27 -9.74
C ASP A 34 -3.01 13.95 -8.26
N LEU A 35 -4.14 14.35 -7.67
CA LEU A 35 -4.55 13.94 -6.34
C LEU A 35 -5.50 12.76 -6.48
N LEU A 36 -5.07 11.59 -5.98
CA LEU A 36 -5.87 10.36 -6.04
C LEU A 36 -6.60 10.11 -4.71
N TYR A 37 -7.84 9.69 -4.77
CA TYR A 37 -8.53 9.11 -3.63
C TYR A 37 -7.98 7.71 -3.33
N ILE A 38 -7.91 7.34 -2.05
CA ILE A 38 -7.41 6.05 -1.57
C ILE A 38 -8.55 5.26 -0.94
N ASP A 39 -8.85 4.06 -1.48
CA ASP A 39 -9.93 3.21 -0.99
C ASP A 39 -9.53 2.41 0.23
N LEU A 40 -8.26 1.99 0.32
CA LEU A 40 -7.77 1.18 1.44
C LEU A 40 -6.39 1.65 1.88
N HIS A 41 -6.26 1.99 3.15
CA HIS A 41 -4.98 2.29 3.80
C HIS A 41 -4.63 1.18 4.79
N LEU A 42 -3.59 0.42 4.48
CA LEU A 42 -3.05 -0.60 5.38
C LEU A 42 -1.93 0.00 6.21
N VAL A 43 -1.95 -0.26 7.53
CA VAL A 43 -1.03 0.35 8.50
C VAL A 43 -0.39 -0.72 9.37
N HIS A 44 0.87 -0.54 9.71
CA HIS A 44 1.61 -1.38 10.65
C HIS A 44 2.49 -0.54 11.59
N GLU A 45 3.16 -1.19 12.54
CA GLU A 45 3.86 -0.51 13.64
C GLU A 45 5.14 0.23 13.26
N VAL A 46 5.76 -0.05 12.09
CA VAL A 46 7.08 0.49 11.76
C VAL A 46 7.00 1.91 11.22
N THR A 47 6.12 2.19 10.26
CA THR A 47 6.05 3.46 9.53
C THR A 47 4.97 4.41 10.02
N SER A 48 4.14 3.99 10.97
CA SER A 48 2.99 4.76 11.43
C SER A 48 3.23 5.66 12.66
N PRO A 49 4.20 5.42 13.58
CA PRO A 49 4.30 6.21 14.81
C PRO A 49 4.43 7.71 14.58
N GLN A 50 5.34 8.12 13.68
CA GLN A 50 5.57 9.54 13.37
C GLN A 50 4.39 10.14 12.61
N ALA A 51 3.70 9.36 11.77
CA ALA A 51 2.52 9.82 11.05
C ALA A 51 1.38 10.18 12.02
N PHE A 52 1.11 9.33 13.01
CA PHE A 52 0.13 9.65 14.05
C PHE A 52 0.54 10.81 14.94
N GLU A 53 1.84 10.93 15.24
CA GLU A 53 2.34 12.10 15.99
C GLU A 53 2.13 13.39 15.20
N GLY A 54 2.39 13.40 13.89
CA GLY A 54 2.11 14.54 13.02
C GLY A 54 0.64 14.95 13.04
N LEU A 55 -0.29 13.99 12.98
CA LEU A 55 -1.73 14.26 13.13
C LEU A 55 -2.05 14.92 14.48
N ARG A 56 -1.48 14.41 15.55
CA ARG A 56 -1.69 14.91 16.92
C ARG A 56 -1.21 16.34 17.06
N LEU A 57 0.01 16.63 16.59
CA LEU A 57 0.59 17.98 16.60
C LEU A 57 -0.22 18.98 15.75
N ALA A 58 -0.78 18.52 14.65
CA ALA A 58 -1.61 19.32 13.77
C ALA A 58 -3.09 19.42 14.22
N GLY A 59 -3.49 18.70 15.28
CA GLY A 59 -4.87 18.65 15.76
C GLY A 59 -5.84 18.04 14.73
N ARG A 60 -5.38 17.07 13.91
CA ARG A 60 -6.17 16.47 12.84
C ARG A 60 -6.64 15.07 13.21
N PRO A 61 -7.91 14.73 12.98
CA PRO A 61 -8.39 13.35 13.08
C PRO A 61 -7.95 12.54 11.86
N VAL A 62 -8.04 11.21 11.95
CA VAL A 62 -8.02 10.33 10.78
C VAL A 62 -9.29 10.56 9.97
N ARG A 63 -9.14 10.79 8.67
CA ARG A 63 -10.25 11.16 7.78
C ARG A 63 -11.26 10.04 7.58
N ARG A 64 -10.77 8.82 7.36
CA ARG A 64 -11.57 7.62 7.08
C ARG A 64 -11.03 6.43 7.88
N PRO A 65 -11.30 6.37 9.19
CA PRO A 65 -10.87 5.23 9.99
C PRO A 65 -11.53 3.92 9.55
N ASP A 66 -12.67 3.97 8.91
CA ASP A 66 -13.39 2.84 8.31
C ASP A 66 -12.69 2.26 7.07
N LEU A 67 -11.84 3.01 6.39
CA LEU A 67 -11.01 2.59 5.26
C LEU A 67 -9.54 2.39 5.64
N THR A 68 -9.22 2.45 6.92
CA THR A 68 -7.88 2.25 7.46
C THR A 68 -7.87 1.01 8.34
N ILE A 69 -7.02 0.03 7.99
CA ILE A 69 -6.90 -1.24 8.74
C ILE A 69 -5.46 -1.38 9.20
N ALA A 70 -5.27 -1.67 10.46
CA ALA A 70 -3.96 -1.90 11.05
C ALA A 70 -3.76 -3.37 11.41
N THR A 71 -2.52 -3.87 11.29
CA THR A 71 -2.10 -5.17 11.80
C THR A 71 -0.73 -5.06 12.43
N GLU A 72 -0.48 -5.83 13.46
CA GLU A 72 0.85 -6.02 14.04
C GLU A 72 1.60 -7.03 13.19
N ASP A 73 2.68 -6.64 12.53
CA ASP A 73 3.29 -7.40 11.45
C ASP A 73 4.81 -7.56 11.57
N HIS A 74 5.56 -6.45 11.59
CA HIS A 74 7.01 -6.46 11.40
C HIS A 74 7.81 -6.78 12.68
N ASN A 75 7.31 -6.36 13.84
CA ASN A 75 8.02 -6.46 15.12
C ASN A 75 7.35 -7.42 16.10
N VAL A 76 6.68 -8.42 15.56
CA VAL A 76 6.02 -9.46 16.34
C VAL A 76 6.81 -10.78 16.30
N PRO A 77 6.94 -11.50 17.43
CA PRO A 77 7.56 -12.82 17.44
C PRO A 77 6.68 -13.84 16.72
N THR A 78 7.31 -14.87 16.16
CA THR A 78 6.63 -16.02 15.56
C THR A 78 6.51 -17.22 16.51
N LEU A 79 7.19 -17.15 17.64
CA LEU A 79 7.14 -18.15 18.73
C LEU A 79 6.72 -17.45 20.02
N ASP A 80 6.06 -18.20 20.90
CA ASP A 80 5.63 -17.70 22.21
C ASP A 80 4.77 -16.40 22.11
N ILE A 81 3.86 -16.36 21.14
CA ILE A 81 3.02 -15.18 20.84
C ILE A 81 2.10 -14.77 21.98
N ASP A 82 1.89 -15.66 22.98
CA ASP A 82 1.17 -15.43 24.22
C ASP A 82 2.01 -14.72 25.29
N LYS A 83 3.32 -14.56 25.05
CA LYS A 83 4.24 -13.88 25.97
C LYS A 83 4.48 -12.43 25.55
N PRO A 84 4.88 -11.56 26.50
CA PRO A 84 5.30 -10.20 26.15
C PRO A 84 6.49 -10.21 25.19
N ILE A 85 6.49 -9.31 24.20
CA ILE A 85 7.61 -9.14 23.27
C ILE A 85 8.87 -8.82 24.06
N ALA A 86 9.90 -9.65 23.93
CA ALA A 86 11.12 -9.55 24.71
C ALA A 86 11.96 -8.31 24.36
N ASP A 87 12.10 -8.03 23.04
CA ASP A 87 12.82 -6.84 22.58
C ASP A 87 12.07 -5.56 22.94
N PRO A 88 12.70 -4.63 23.71
CA PRO A 88 12.01 -3.43 24.18
C PRO A 88 11.66 -2.45 23.08
N VAL A 89 12.44 -2.41 21.98
CA VAL A 89 12.17 -1.52 20.84
C VAL A 89 10.95 -2.01 20.08
N SER A 90 10.93 -3.29 19.71
CA SER A 90 9.79 -3.93 19.04
C SER A 90 8.52 -3.79 19.86
N ARG A 91 8.60 -4.07 21.17
CA ARG A 91 7.46 -3.91 22.09
C ARG A 91 6.93 -2.48 22.09
N THR A 92 7.82 -1.48 22.17
CA THR A 92 7.41 -0.07 22.17
C THR A 92 6.69 0.31 20.88
N GLN A 93 7.16 -0.17 19.73
CA GLN A 93 6.51 0.09 18.43
C GLN A 93 5.12 -0.54 18.35
N VAL A 94 4.99 -1.80 18.74
CA VAL A 94 3.69 -2.50 18.78
C VAL A 94 2.72 -1.83 19.76
N ASP A 95 3.17 -1.52 20.99
CA ASP A 95 2.34 -0.83 21.98
C ASP A 95 1.94 0.59 21.51
N THR A 96 2.79 1.25 20.73
CA THR A 96 2.47 2.55 20.15
C THR A 96 1.41 2.44 19.06
N LEU A 97 1.48 1.41 18.18
CA LEU A 97 0.42 1.14 17.21
C LEU A 97 -0.93 0.90 17.90
N ARG A 98 -0.96 0.07 18.94
CA ARG A 98 -2.18 -0.21 19.73
C ARG A 98 -2.81 1.07 20.28
N ARG A 99 -2.00 1.92 20.91
CA ARG A 99 -2.47 3.22 21.44
C ARG A 99 -3.00 4.13 20.34
N ASN A 100 -2.27 4.25 19.23
CA ASN A 100 -2.67 5.07 18.10
C ASN A 100 -3.99 4.58 17.49
N CYS A 101 -4.14 3.28 17.26
CA CYS A 101 -5.37 2.71 16.73
C CYS A 101 -6.57 2.95 17.65
N ALA A 102 -6.38 2.78 18.97
CA ALA A 102 -7.42 3.06 19.95
C ALA A 102 -7.81 4.55 19.99
N GLU A 103 -6.82 5.46 19.94
CA GLU A 103 -7.04 6.92 19.96
C GLU A 103 -7.78 7.41 18.72
N PHE A 104 -7.39 6.93 17.53
CA PHE A 104 -7.93 7.39 16.26
C PHE A 104 -9.08 6.55 15.71
N GLY A 105 -9.53 5.54 16.45
CA GLY A 105 -10.67 4.70 16.08
C GLY A 105 -10.42 3.77 14.89
N ILE A 106 -9.17 3.31 14.71
CA ILE A 106 -8.77 2.42 13.62
C ILE A 106 -8.91 0.96 14.07
N ARG A 107 -9.47 0.11 13.19
CA ARG A 107 -9.51 -1.33 13.40
C ARG A 107 -8.09 -1.90 13.39
N LEU A 108 -7.73 -2.62 14.45
CA LEU A 108 -6.43 -3.29 14.61
C LEU A 108 -6.63 -4.79 14.72
N HIS A 109 -5.79 -5.55 14.01
CA HIS A 109 -5.58 -6.97 14.21
C HIS A 109 -4.29 -7.17 15.02
N PRO A 110 -4.41 -7.30 16.36
CA PRO A 110 -3.25 -7.43 17.22
C PRO A 110 -2.70 -8.87 17.22
N MET A 111 -1.47 -9.04 17.68
CA MET A 111 -0.85 -10.35 17.89
C MET A 111 -1.76 -11.26 18.74
N GLY A 112 -2.03 -12.46 18.23
CA GLY A 112 -2.96 -13.42 18.82
C GLY A 112 -4.40 -13.34 18.32
N ASP A 113 -4.78 -12.32 17.54
CA ASP A 113 -6.04 -12.28 16.79
C ASP A 113 -5.99 -13.29 15.64
N ILE A 114 -7.11 -13.98 15.38
CA ILE A 114 -7.22 -14.97 14.28
C ILE A 114 -7.01 -14.33 12.89
N GLU A 115 -7.28 -13.06 12.75
CA GLU A 115 -7.14 -12.28 11.51
C GLU A 115 -5.80 -11.50 11.44
N GLN A 116 -4.94 -11.61 12.46
CA GLN A 116 -3.62 -10.99 12.46
C GLN A 116 -2.67 -11.74 11.53
N GLY A 117 -1.82 -11.00 10.82
CA GLY A 117 -0.80 -11.56 9.95
C GLY A 117 -0.03 -10.50 9.18
N ILE A 118 0.76 -10.97 8.21
CA ILE A 118 1.49 -10.10 7.29
C ILE A 118 0.51 -9.16 6.59
N VAL A 119 0.77 -7.85 6.62
CA VAL A 119 -0.14 -6.81 6.13
C VAL A 119 -0.64 -7.06 4.70
N HIS A 120 0.24 -7.55 3.82
CA HIS A 120 -0.11 -7.85 2.43
C HIS A 120 -0.81 -9.21 2.23
N VAL A 121 -0.94 -10.01 3.28
CA VAL A 121 -1.76 -11.23 3.31
C VAL A 121 -3.12 -10.92 3.94
N VAL A 122 -3.16 -10.13 5.00
CA VAL A 122 -4.39 -9.73 5.70
C VAL A 122 -5.37 -9.05 4.76
N GLY A 123 -4.92 -8.07 3.97
CA GLY A 123 -5.77 -7.36 3.02
C GLY A 123 -6.53 -8.28 2.06
N PRO A 124 -5.84 -9.14 1.28
CA PRO A 124 -6.49 -10.11 0.41
C PRO A 124 -7.32 -11.16 1.14
N GLN A 125 -6.81 -11.72 2.24
CA GLN A 125 -7.47 -12.81 2.98
C GLN A 125 -8.81 -12.37 3.57
N LEU A 126 -8.89 -11.14 4.05
CA LEU A 126 -10.14 -10.56 4.56
C LEU A 126 -11.05 -9.98 3.47
N GLY A 127 -10.67 -10.13 2.19
CA GLY A 127 -11.43 -9.59 1.06
C GLY A 127 -11.41 -8.06 0.96
N LEU A 128 -10.46 -7.39 1.64
CA LEU A 128 -10.33 -5.94 1.62
C LEU A 128 -9.63 -5.45 0.35
N THR A 129 -8.68 -6.25 -0.18
CA THR A 129 -8.03 -5.95 -1.46
C THR A 129 -8.86 -6.53 -2.59
N GLN A 130 -9.38 -5.67 -3.46
CA GLN A 130 -10.24 -6.07 -4.57
C GLN A 130 -9.81 -5.38 -5.89
N PRO A 131 -10.19 -5.95 -7.06
CA PRO A 131 -9.95 -5.32 -8.35
C PRO A 131 -10.55 -3.92 -8.41
N GLY A 132 -9.81 -2.99 -8.98
CA GLY A 132 -10.28 -1.62 -9.18
C GLY A 132 -10.10 -0.68 -8.00
N LEU A 133 -9.61 -1.14 -6.86
CA LEU A 133 -9.33 -0.29 -5.70
C LEU A 133 -7.94 0.34 -5.78
N THR A 134 -7.78 1.49 -5.12
CA THR A 134 -6.49 2.08 -4.76
C THR A 134 -6.10 1.68 -3.35
N VAL A 135 -4.89 1.14 -3.19
CA VAL A 135 -4.38 0.61 -1.91
C VAL A 135 -3.04 1.25 -1.58
N VAL A 136 -2.86 1.71 -0.35
CA VAL A 136 -1.56 2.20 0.12
C VAL A 136 -1.15 1.56 1.44
N CYS A 137 0.15 1.45 1.64
CA CYS A 137 0.77 1.03 2.89
C CYS A 137 2.15 1.65 3.01
N GLY A 138 2.59 1.92 4.22
CA GLY A 138 3.95 2.36 4.51
C GLY A 138 4.99 1.23 4.40
N ASP A 139 4.89 0.40 3.35
CA ASP A 139 5.72 -0.77 3.12
C ASP A 139 6.09 -0.90 1.63
N SER A 140 7.34 -1.32 1.36
CA SER A 140 7.88 -1.43 0.00
C SER A 140 7.27 -2.55 -0.84
N HIS A 141 6.57 -3.51 -0.24
CA HIS A 141 5.94 -4.64 -0.93
C HIS A 141 4.48 -4.39 -1.32
N THR A 142 3.96 -3.18 -1.11
CA THR A 142 2.54 -2.84 -1.32
C THR A 142 2.07 -3.08 -2.76
N SER A 143 2.92 -2.90 -3.76
CA SER A 143 2.57 -3.15 -5.17
C SER A 143 2.13 -4.60 -5.46
N THR A 144 2.39 -5.55 -4.55
CA THR A 144 1.93 -6.95 -4.66
C THR A 144 0.40 -7.06 -4.76
N HIS A 145 -0.35 -6.10 -4.20
CA HIS A 145 -1.81 -6.06 -4.33
C HIS A 145 -2.29 -5.88 -5.78
N GLY A 146 -1.39 -5.46 -6.69
CA GLY A 146 -1.64 -5.44 -8.13
C GLY A 146 -1.98 -6.80 -8.72
N ALA A 147 -1.53 -7.90 -8.10
CA ALA A 147 -1.90 -9.26 -8.48
C ALA A 147 -3.41 -9.53 -8.35
N PHE A 148 -4.11 -8.76 -7.52
CA PHE A 148 -5.57 -8.80 -7.34
C PHE A 148 -6.30 -7.72 -8.16
N GLY A 149 -5.60 -7.03 -9.05
CA GLY A 149 -6.19 -5.97 -9.88
C GLY A 149 -6.40 -4.64 -9.15
N ALA A 150 -5.77 -4.45 -7.99
CA ALA A 150 -5.73 -3.16 -7.29
C ALA A 150 -4.59 -2.29 -7.80
N LEU A 151 -4.75 -0.99 -7.75
CA LEU A 151 -3.68 -0.01 -7.99
C LEU A 151 -3.04 0.32 -6.64
N ALA A 152 -1.86 -0.24 -6.38
CA ALA A 152 -1.30 -0.25 -5.04
C ALA A 152 0.10 0.39 -4.98
N PHE A 153 0.34 1.23 -3.94
CA PHE A 153 1.57 1.98 -3.78
C PHE A 153 2.16 1.83 -2.38
N GLY A 154 3.47 1.54 -2.32
CA GLY A 154 4.27 1.73 -1.11
C GLY A 154 4.57 3.21 -0.91
N ILE A 155 4.30 3.72 0.28
CA ILE A 155 4.42 5.15 0.60
C ILE A 155 5.35 5.39 1.79
N GLY A 156 5.96 6.56 1.84
CA GLY A 156 6.80 6.98 2.97
C GLY A 156 5.98 7.46 4.17
N THR A 157 6.62 7.57 5.34
CA THR A 157 5.97 7.97 6.60
C THR A 157 5.20 9.30 6.50
N SER A 158 5.74 10.31 5.80
CA SER A 158 5.05 11.59 5.59
C SER A 158 3.80 11.44 4.72
N GLU A 159 3.83 10.51 3.76
CA GLU A 159 2.67 10.21 2.93
C GLU A 159 1.63 9.39 3.71
N VAL A 160 2.06 8.51 4.63
CA VAL A 160 1.15 7.83 5.58
C VAL A 160 0.37 8.87 6.39
N GLU A 161 1.04 9.90 6.94
CA GLU A 161 0.38 11.01 7.64
C GLU A 161 -0.62 11.73 6.72
N HIS A 162 -0.20 12.05 5.49
CA HIS A 162 -1.05 12.73 4.53
C HIS A 162 -2.31 11.92 4.21
N VAL A 163 -2.18 10.62 3.94
CA VAL A 163 -3.33 9.75 3.64
C VAL A 163 -4.25 9.60 4.85
N LEU A 164 -3.70 9.42 6.05
CA LEU A 164 -4.50 9.40 7.28
C LEU A 164 -5.33 10.68 7.44
N ALA A 165 -4.74 11.85 7.16
CA ALA A 165 -5.39 13.14 7.29
C ALA A 165 -6.44 13.43 6.21
N THR A 166 -6.25 12.95 4.97
CA THR A 166 -6.99 13.43 3.79
C THR A 166 -7.69 12.34 3.01
N GLN A 167 -7.29 11.08 3.16
CA GLN A 167 -7.67 9.92 2.35
C GLN A 167 -7.29 10.09 0.87
N THR A 168 -6.27 10.88 0.59
CA THR A 168 -5.77 11.13 -0.77
C THR A 168 -4.26 11.05 -0.84
N LEU A 169 -3.72 10.85 -2.05
CA LEU A 169 -2.28 10.80 -2.30
C LEU A 169 -1.94 11.58 -3.59
N PRO A 170 -1.00 12.54 -3.54
CA PRO A 170 -0.52 13.23 -4.74
C PRO A 170 0.49 12.35 -5.47
N LEU A 171 0.17 11.93 -6.71
CA LEU A 171 1.03 11.09 -7.55
C LEU A 171 1.10 11.60 -8.98
N LYS A 172 2.25 11.42 -9.63
CA LYS A 172 2.37 11.61 -11.08
C LYS A 172 1.98 10.31 -11.79
N PRO A 173 1.26 10.38 -12.93
CA PRO A 173 0.98 9.21 -13.74
C PRO A 173 2.28 8.47 -14.11
N PHE A 174 2.26 7.15 -13.94
CA PHE A 174 3.37 6.26 -14.31
C PHE A 174 3.20 5.72 -15.74
N LYS A 175 4.28 5.17 -16.28
CA LYS A 175 4.28 4.50 -17.58
C LYS A 175 3.83 3.05 -17.44
N THR A 176 3.51 2.41 -18.55
CA THR A 176 3.21 0.96 -18.60
C THR A 176 4.40 0.20 -19.15
N MET A 177 4.86 -0.82 -18.43
CA MET A 177 5.89 -1.77 -18.87
C MET A 177 5.24 -3.14 -19.12
N ALA A 178 5.52 -3.74 -20.27
CA ALA A 178 5.13 -5.10 -20.58
C ALA A 178 6.32 -6.04 -20.36
N ILE A 179 6.13 -7.08 -19.55
CA ILE A 179 7.10 -8.15 -19.34
C ILE A 179 6.48 -9.44 -19.85
N ASN A 180 7.03 -9.97 -20.94
CA ASN A 180 6.54 -11.22 -21.54
C ASN A 180 7.44 -12.38 -21.10
N VAL A 181 6.85 -13.33 -20.37
CA VAL A 181 7.50 -14.60 -20.03
C VAL A 181 7.12 -15.62 -21.08
N THR A 182 8.10 -16.16 -21.81
CA THR A 182 7.88 -17.09 -22.93
C THR A 182 8.56 -18.43 -22.65
N GLY A 183 8.00 -19.50 -23.24
CA GLY A 183 8.50 -20.87 -23.06
C GLY A 183 7.76 -21.57 -21.90
N GLU A 184 8.32 -22.71 -21.49
CA GLU A 184 7.80 -23.55 -20.43
C GLU A 184 8.67 -23.46 -19.17
N LEU A 185 8.04 -23.47 -18.00
CA LEU A 185 8.76 -23.52 -16.73
C LEU A 185 9.26 -24.95 -16.48
N ARG A 186 10.50 -25.08 -16.07
CA ARG A 186 11.06 -26.36 -15.65
C ARG A 186 10.45 -26.79 -14.31
N GLU A 187 10.48 -28.07 -14.04
CA GLU A 187 10.06 -28.62 -12.75
C GLU A 187 10.81 -27.92 -11.61
N GLY A 188 10.09 -27.55 -10.56
CA GLY A 188 10.62 -26.85 -9.38
C GLY A 188 10.73 -25.32 -9.52
N VAL A 189 10.49 -24.75 -10.73
CA VAL A 189 10.46 -23.29 -10.91
C VAL A 189 9.12 -22.72 -10.45
N THR A 190 9.19 -21.67 -9.62
CA THR A 190 8.03 -21.02 -9.02
C THR A 190 7.86 -19.59 -9.55
N ALA A 191 6.73 -18.94 -9.23
CA ALA A 191 6.50 -17.55 -9.55
C ALA A 191 7.57 -16.61 -8.95
N LYS A 192 8.14 -16.98 -7.78
CA LYS A 192 9.23 -16.22 -7.16
C LYS A 192 10.48 -16.24 -8.02
N ASP A 193 10.82 -17.35 -8.64
CA ASP A 193 11.99 -17.44 -9.52
C ASP A 193 11.82 -16.54 -10.75
N ILE A 194 10.61 -16.44 -11.29
CA ILE A 194 10.30 -15.55 -12.41
C ILE A 194 10.55 -14.10 -12.03
N ILE A 195 9.99 -13.62 -10.91
CA ILE A 195 10.18 -12.22 -10.51
C ILE A 195 11.64 -11.92 -10.15
N LEU A 196 12.33 -12.85 -9.50
CA LEU A 196 13.76 -12.69 -9.20
C LEU A 196 14.61 -12.63 -10.48
N ALA A 197 14.28 -13.42 -11.51
CA ALA A 197 14.94 -13.35 -12.81
C ALA A 197 14.66 -12.02 -13.51
N VAL A 198 13.44 -11.49 -13.42
CA VAL A 198 13.09 -10.15 -13.93
C VAL A 198 13.94 -9.09 -13.22
N ILE A 199 13.99 -9.08 -11.89
CA ILE A 199 14.77 -8.12 -11.10
C ILE A 199 16.26 -8.22 -11.44
N ALA A 200 16.79 -9.44 -11.57
CA ALA A 200 18.19 -9.65 -11.98
C ALA A 200 18.50 -9.05 -13.35
N LYS A 201 17.52 -9.04 -14.25
CA LYS A 201 17.69 -8.52 -15.62
C LYS A 201 17.56 -6.99 -15.71
N ILE A 202 16.61 -6.39 -15.01
CA ILE A 202 16.32 -4.95 -15.11
C ILE A 202 16.89 -4.12 -13.94
N GLY A 203 17.41 -4.78 -12.90
CA GLY A 203 17.88 -4.15 -11.68
C GLY A 203 16.74 -3.85 -10.67
N THR A 204 17.10 -3.58 -9.43
CA THR A 204 16.14 -3.30 -8.34
C THR A 204 15.33 -2.01 -8.56
N GLY A 205 15.87 -1.04 -9.32
CA GLY A 205 15.18 0.20 -9.69
C GLY A 205 14.53 0.17 -11.08
N GLY A 206 14.63 -0.95 -11.83
CA GLY A 206 14.22 -1.01 -13.23
C GLY A 206 12.73 -0.85 -13.48
N GLY A 207 11.88 -1.08 -12.46
CA GLY A 207 10.44 -0.87 -12.50
C GLY A 207 9.98 0.50 -12.01
N GLN A 208 10.88 1.37 -11.56
CA GLN A 208 10.50 2.66 -11.00
C GLN A 208 9.88 3.57 -12.06
N GLY A 209 8.68 4.08 -11.76
CA GLY A 209 7.91 4.93 -12.68
C GLY A 209 7.08 4.17 -13.71
N TYR A 210 6.92 2.85 -13.52
CA TYR A 210 6.07 1.98 -14.33
C TYR A 210 5.00 1.30 -13.50
#